data_283a9beb7012e92adba056eca0f94fc1
#
_entry.id   283a9beb7012e92adba056eca0f94fc1
#
_cell.length_a   1.000
_cell.length_b   1.000
_cell.length_c   1.000
_cell.angle_alpha   90.00
_cell.angle_beta   90.00
_cell.angle_gamma   90.00
#
_symmetry.space_group_name_H-M   'P 1'
#
loop_
_entity.id
_entity.type
_entity.pdbx_description
1 polymer ?
#
loop_
_entity_poly.entity_id
_entity_poly.type
_entity_poly.pdbx_seq_one_letter_code
_entity_poly.pdbx_strand_id
1 'polypeptide(L)'
;MKFASIDIETTGLSQENSDILQFAVVLDDLKNPKPLEELPRFQAIFMQDNYKGNPFALSMHSEIFKKIDMAKKKNLEYCPDQDIHFMPIEHLPTALTAFFLKNGYNQNDKNGNIYINPAGKNLSSFDIPFLKSKIKDWGSIYFLNRSIDPAILYFDLENDHSLPDMKKCMERAGIAGEVAHTAIEDALVVVKLLRHKLINKECVAEEKR
;
A
#
# COMPACT_ATOMS: atom_id res chain seq x y z
N MET A 1 12.40 1.04 12.93
CA MET A 1 11.82 -0.20 12.35
C MET A 1 11.40 0.12 10.94
N LYS A 2 12.04 -0.55 9.97
CA LYS A 2 11.65 -0.43 8.57
C LYS A 2 10.34 -1.19 8.32
N PHE A 3 9.45 -0.61 7.53
CA PHE A 3 8.21 -1.23 7.08
C PHE A 3 7.86 -0.78 5.66
N ALA A 4 6.98 -1.52 5.02
CA ALA A 4 6.41 -1.21 3.72
C ALA A 4 4.90 -0.99 3.88
N SER A 5 4.45 0.23 3.68
CA SER A 5 3.03 0.55 3.61
C SER A 5 2.52 0.18 2.23
N ILE A 6 1.57 -0.73 2.16
CA ILE A 6 1.06 -1.33 0.93
C ILE A 6 -0.44 -1.08 0.85
N ASP A 7 -0.91 -0.81 -0.36
CA ASP A 7 -2.32 -0.70 -0.69
C ASP A 7 -2.57 -1.17 -2.13
N ILE A 8 -3.77 -1.69 -2.40
CA ILE A 8 -4.21 -2.09 -3.74
C ILE A 8 -5.59 -1.53 -4.08
N GLU A 9 -5.78 -1.18 -5.36
CA GLU A 9 -7.11 -0.92 -5.90
C GLU A 9 -7.58 -2.13 -6.70
N THR A 10 -8.84 -2.52 -6.48
CA THR A 10 -9.42 -3.73 -7.08
C THR A 10 -10.76 -3.45 -7.75
N THR A 11 -11.14 -4.30 -8.69
CA THR A 11 -12.44 -4.23 -9.37
C THR A 11 -13.59 -4.81 -8.57
N GLY A 12 -13.38 -5.13 -7.29
CA GLY A 12 -14.38 -5.67 -6.38
C GLY A 12 -13.76 -6.44 -5.21
N LEU A 13 -14.59 -7.00 -4.34
CA LEU A 13 -14.16 -7.62 -3.09
C LEU A 13 -13.82 -9.11 -3.21
N SER A 14 -14.24 -9.78 -4.29
CA SER A 14 -14.02 -11.22 -4.49
C SER A 14 -12.70 -11.48 -5.20
N GLN A 15 -11.78 -12.19 -4.55
CA GLN A 15 -10.50 -12.58 -5.15
C GLN A 15 -10.66 -13.42 -6.43
N GLU A 16 -11.75 -14.20 -6.54
CA GLU A 16 -12.01 -15.06 -7.71
C GLU A 16 -12.61 -14.29 -8.88
N ASN A 17 -13.50 -13.33 -8.59
CA ASN A 17 -14.31 -12.64 -9.57
C ASN A 17 -13.90 -11.19 -9.84
N SER A 18 -12.79 -10.76 -9.25
CA SER A 18 -12.28 -9.40 -9.39
C SER A 18 -10.78 -9.41 -9.67
N ASP A 19 -10.29 -8.32 -10.23
CA ASP A 19 -8.88 -8.14 -10.57
C ASP A 19 -8.26 -7.01 -9.75
N ILE A 20 -6.93 -7.02 -9.65
CA ILE A 20 -6.18 -5.91 -9.09
C ILE A 20 -5.91 -4.91 -10.22
N LEU A 21 -6.24 -3.65 -10.00
CA LEU A 21 -6.02 -2.55 -10.95
C LEU A 21 -4.71 -1.83 -10.69
N GLN A 22 -4.45 -1.54 -9.42
CA GLN A 22 -3.28 -0.76 -8.98
C GLN A 22 -2.67 -1.39 -7.74
N PHE A 23 -1.36 -1.29 -7.63
CA PHE A 23 -0.57 -1.60 -6.45
C PHE A 23 0.29 -0.39 -6.11
N ALA A 24 0.41 -0.08 -4.83
CA ALA A 24 1.37 0.89 -4.35
C ALA A 24 2.07 0.43 -3.08
N VAL A 25 3.31 0.88 -2.93
CA VAL A 25 4.10 0.69 -1.72
C VAL A 25 4.92 1.93 -1.40
N VAL A 26 4.94 2.30 -0.13
CA VAL A 26 5.77 3.37 0.43
C VAL A 26 6.64 2.76 1.52
N LEU A 27 7.96 3.00 1.46
CA LEU A 27 8.89 2.51 2.47
C LEU A 27 9.18 3.59 3.51
N ASP A 28 9.14 3.21 4.78
CA ASP A 28 9.51 4.10 5.87
C ASP A 28 10.32 3.38 6.95
N ASP A 29 11.10 4.16 7.71
CA ASP A 29 11.80 3.70 8.90
C ASP A 29 11.48 4.59 10.09
N LEU A 30 10.67 4.11 11.01
CA LEU A 30 10.28 4.84 12.23
C LEU A 30 11.46 5.24 13.13
N LYS A 31 12.63 4.61 12.97
CA LYS A 31 13.85 5.00 13.70
C LYS A 31 14.62 6.13 13.02
N ASN A 32 14.46 6.27 11.70
CA ASN A 32 15.14 7.28 10.89
C ASN A 32 14.14 7.89 9.91
N PRO A 33 13.11 8.62 10.37
CA PRO A 33 12.06 9.17 9.51
C PRO A 33 12.65 10.25 8.60
N LYS A 34 12.36 10.14 7.30
CA LYS A 34 12.67 11.14 6.29
C LYS A 34 11.45 12.00 6.00
N PRO A 35 11.58 13.20 5.39
CA PRO A 35 10.45 13.93 4.84
C PRO A 35 9.57 13.02 3.97
N LEU A 36 8.24 13.23 4.01
CA LEU A 36 7.28 12.35 3.31
C LEU A 36 7.53 12.31 1.79
N GLU A 37 7.93 13.43 1.23
CA GLU A 37 8.27 13.59 -0.19
C GLU A 37 9.54 12.81 -0.62
N GLU A 38 10.44 12.53 0.32
CA GLU A 38 11.67 11.77 0.07
C GLU A 38 11.52 10.27 0.29
N LEU A 39 10.35 9.81 0.77
CA LEU A 39 10.14 8.39 1.01
C LEU A 39 10.17 7.61 -0.30
N PRO A 40 10.93 6.49 -0.35
CA PRO A 40 10.90 5.61 -1.51
C PRO A 40 9.47 5.08 -1.72
N ARG A 41 9.00 5.21 -2.95
CA ARG A 41 7.67 4.74 -3.35
C ARG A 41 7.75 4.01 -4.68
N PHE A 42 6.84 3.09 -4.86
CA PHE A 42 6.65 2.37 -6.12
C PHE A 42 5.16 2.19 -6.33
N GLN A 43 4.70 2.41 -7.55
CA GLN A 43 3.32 2.11 -7.92
C GLN A 43 3.23 1.52 -9.32
N ALA A 44 2.30 0.61 -9.50
CA ALA A 44 2.03 -0.02 -10.77
C ALA A 44 0.54 -0.10 -11.06
N ILE A 45 0.16 0.14 -12.30
CA ILE A 45 -1.16 -0.17 -12.86
C ILE A 45 -1.01 -1.42 -13.70
N PHE A 46 -1.87 -2.41 -13.44
CA PHE A 46 -1.77 -3.70 -14.12
C PHE A 46 -2.52 -3.70 -15.43
N MET A 47 -1.81 -4.10 -16.49
CA MET A 47 -2.31 -4.13 -17.86
C MET A 47 -2.84 -5.51 -18.19
N GLN A 48 -4.11 -5.57 -18.59
CA GLN A 48 -4.81 -6.80 -19.01
C GLN A 48 -5.68 -6.50 -20.23
N ASP A 49 -6.05 -7.53 -20.97
CA ASP A 49 -6.97 -7.37 -22.10
C ASP A 49 -8.42 -7.18 -21.62
N ASN A 50 -8.82 -7.90 -20.59
CA ASN A 50 -10.14 -7.86 -20.01
C ASN A 50 -10.05 -7.77 -18.48
N TYR A 51 -10.92 -6.99 -17.86
CA TYR A 51 -11.04 -6.86 -16.42
C TYR A 51 -12.37 -7.44 -15.95
N LYS A 52 -12.28 -8.38 -15.02
CA LYS A 52 -13.45 -8.90 -14.30
C LYS A 52 -13.73 -8.01 -13.10
N GLY A 53 -14.99 -7.77 -12.80
CA GLY A 53 -15.28 -6.97 -11.62
C GLY A 53 -16.74 -6.61 -11.43
N ASN A 54 -17.00 -5.94 -10.32
CA ASN A 54 -18.31 -5.40 -10.01
C ASN A 54 -18.49 -4.04 -10.72
N PRO A 55 -19.62 -3.77 -11.37
CA PRO A 55 -19.88 -2.50 -12.06
C PRO A 55 -19.68 -1.25 -11.19
N PHE A 56 -20.03 -1.33 -9.91
CA PHE A 56 -19.84 -0.22 -8.97
C PHE A 56 -18.34 0.06 -8.75
N ALA A 57 -17.55 -0.97 -8.44
CA ALA A 57 -16.10 -0.82 -8.25
C ALA A 57 -15.39 -0.34 -9.54
N LEU A 58 -15.80 -0.87 -10.70
CA LEU A 58 -15.28 -0.40 -11.99
C LEU A 58 -15.55 1.09 -12.21
N SER A 59 -16.74 1.58 -11.84
CA SER A 59 -17.09 3.00 -11.97
C SER A 59 -16.29 3.91 -11.04
N MET A 60 -15.95 3.45 -9.84
CA MET A 60 -15.12 4.20 -8.88
C MET A 60 -13.69 4.43 -9.40
N HIS A 61 -13.15 3.49 -10.16
CA HIS A 61 -11.78 3.54 -10.68
C HIS A 61 -11.67 4.06 -12.11
N SER A 62 -12.61 4.90 -12.55
CA SER A 62 -12.63 5.46 -13.90
C SER A 62 -11.31 6.14 -14.31
N GLU A 63 -10.64 6.81 -13.37
CA GLU A 63 -9.35 7.46 -13.63
C GLU A 63 -8.22 6.46 -13.90
N ILE A 64 -8.22 5.31 -13.21
CA ILE A 64 -7.27 4.23 -13.48
C ILE A 64 -7.49 3.68 -14.89
N PHE A 65 -8.75 3.47 -15.31
CA PHE A 65 -9.07 3.00 -16.65
C PHE A 65 -8.69 4.00 -17.75
N LYS A 66 -8.80 5.31 -17.50
CA LYS A 66 -8.28 6.35 -18.41
C LYS A 66 -6.76 6.24 -18.59
N LYS A 67 -6.03 6.01 -17.50
CA LYS A 67 -4.58 5.80 -17.54
C LYS A 67 -4.21 4.53 -18.31
N ILE A 68 -4.96 3.44 -18.11
CA ILE A 68 -4.79 2.20 -18.86
C ILE A 68 -5.01 2.43 -20.37
N ASP A 69 -6.09 3.10 -20.75
CA ASP A 69 -6.40 3.40 -22.16
C ASP A 69 -5.29 4.27 -22.79
N MET A 70 -4.85 5.29 -22.07
CA MET A 70 -3.72 6.13 -22.50
C MET A 70 -2.43 5.31 -22.68
N ALA A 71 -2.11 4.46 -21.73
CA ALA A 71 -0.91 3.62 -21.77
C ALA A 71 -0.97 2.64 -22.95
N LYS A 72 -2.11 2.00 -23.20
CA LYS A 72 -2.33 1.12 -24.35
C LYS A 72 -2.14 1.86 -25.67
N LYS A 73 -2.77 3.04 -25.84
CA LYS A 73 -2.68 3.85 -27.06
C LYS A 73 -1.26 4.34 -27.36
N LYS A 74 -0.48 4.63 -26.34
CA LYS A 74 0.88 5.17 -26.46
C LYS A 74 1.97 4.11 -26.29
N ASN A 75 1.62 2.86 -26.05
CA ASN A 75 2.52 1.76 -25.71
C ASN A 75 3.50 2.14 -24.57
N LEU A 76 2.94 2.70 -23.48
CA LEU A 76 3.73 3.15 -22.34
C LEU A 76 3.93 2.02 -21.33
N GLU A 77 5.18 1.83 -20.91
CA GLU A 77 5.54 0.96 -19.78
C GLU A 77 5.78 1.78 -18.50
N TYR A 78 6.00 3.09 -18.62
CA TYR A 78 6.26 3.99 -17.50
C TYR A 78 5.79 5.42 -17.80
N CYS A 79 5.19 6.06 -16.80
CA CYS A 79 4.81 7.47 -16.83
C CYS A 79 5.65 8.25 -15.81
N PRO A 80 6.68 9.00 -16.25
CA PRO A 80 7.60 9.69 -15.34
C PRO A 80 6.92 10.80 -14.54
N ASP A 81 5.95 11.51 -15.10
CA ASP A 81 5.27 12.63 -14.43
C ASP A 81 4.47 12.17 -13.18
N GLN A 82 4.05 10.93 -13.15
CA GLN A 82 3.26 10.35 -12.05
C GLN A 82 3.99 9.22 -11.33
N ASP A 83 5.18 8.85 -11.78
CA ASP A 83 5.98 7.71 -11.30
C ASP A 83 5.18 6.41 -11.28
N ILE A 84 4.44 6.12 -12.39
CA ILE A 84 3.59 4.95 -12.54
C ILE A 84 4.20 3.99 -13.55
N HIS A 85 4.35 2.73 -13.14
CA HIS A 85 4.67 1.62 -14.04
C HIS A 85 3.39 1.00 -14.60
N PHE A 86 3.38 0.66 -15.89
CA PHE A 86 2.32 -0.10 -16.54
C PHE A 86 2.87 -1.47 -16.91
N MET A 87 2.33 -2.54 -16.32
CA MET A 87 2.89 -3.87 -16.50
C MET A 87 1.85 -4.98 -16.29
N PRO A 88 2.06 -6.18 -16.84
CA PRO A 88 1.36 -7.38 -16.38
C PRO A 88 1.63 -7.65 -14.90
N ILE A 89 0.62 -8.19 -14.20
CA ILE A 89 0.74 -8.42 -12.74
C ILE A 89 1.85 -9.41 -12.38
N GLU A 90 2.19 -10.32 -13.28
CA GLU A 90 3.25 -11.33 -13.12
C GLU A 90 4.65 -10.70 -12.99
N HIS A 91 4.83 -9.46 -13.47
CA HIS A 91 6.09 -8.74 -13.39
C HIS A 91 6.30 -8.04 -12.04
N LEU A 92 5.23 -7.90 -11.23
CA LEU A 92 5.30 -7.20 -9.95
C LEU A 92 6.38 -7.76 -9.00
N PRO A 93 6.53 -9.08 -8.79
CA PRO A 93 7.56 -9.60 -7.87
C PRO A 93 8.98 -9.20 -8.27
N THR A 94 9.30 -9.26 -9.57
CA THR A 94 10.61 -8.86 -10.09
C THR A 94 10.87 -7.37 -9.87
N ALA A 95 9.90 -6.52 -10.21
CA ALA A 95 10.00 -5.07 -10.02
C ALA A 95 10.16 -4.70 -8.54
N LEU A 96 9.37 -5.32 -7.66
CA LEU A 96 9.47 -5.09 -6.22
C LEU A 96 10.77 -5.62 -5.63
N THR A 97 11.30 -6.75 -6.09
CA THR A 97 12.61 -7.23 -5.66
C THR A 97 13.69 -6.18 -5.95
N ALA A 98 13.73 -5.65 -7.16
CA ALA A 98 14.67 -4.57 -7.53
C ALA A 98 14.45 -3.31 -6.68
N PHE A 99 13.19 -2.91 -6.45
CA PHE A 99 12.84 -1.76 -5.64
C PHE A 99 13.30 -1.91 -4.18
N PHE A 100 13.03 -3.05 -3.54
CA PHE A 100 13.44 -3.30 -2.15
C PHE A 100 14.97 -3.32 -2.01
N LEU A 101 15.68 -4.02 -2.89
CA LEU A 101 17.16 -4.06 -2.87
C LEU A 101 17.77 -2.67 -3.03
N LYS A 102 17.28 -1.86 -3.99
CA LYS A 102 17.71 -0.48 -4.20
C LYS A 102 17.51 0.39 -2.95
N ASN A 103 16.52 0.09 -2.13
CA ASN A 103 16.16 0.87 -0.94
C ASN A 103 16.66 0.23 0.38
N GLY A 104 17.73 -0.58 0.30
CA GLY A 104 18.45 -1.07 1.47
C GLY A 104 17.75 -2.19 2.23
N TYR A 105 16.89 -2.95 1.56
CA TYR A 105 16.50 -4.28 2.01
C TYR A 105 17.52 -5.29 1.49
N ASN A 106 17.87 -6.26 2.32
CA ASN A 106 18.87 -7.27 1.97
C ASN A 106 18.21 -8.65 1.87
N GLN A 107 18.76 -9.47 0.99
CA GLN A 107 18.43 -10.89 0.98
C GLN A 107 19.03 -11.58 2.21
N ASN A 108 18.29 -12.49 2.79
CA ASN A 108 18.76 -13.30 3.90
C ASN A 108 19.78 -14.34 3.39
N ASP A 109 20.94 -14.42 4.00
CA ASP A 109 22.04 -15.29 3.56
C ASP A 109 21.68 -16.80 3.58
N LYS A 110 20.68 -17.21 4.37
CA LYS A 110 20.29 -18.62 4.51
C LYS A 110 19.34 -19.10 3.43
N ASN A 111 18.44 -18.23 2.95
CA ASN A 111 17.36 -18.64 2.04
C ASN A 111 17.09 -17.65 0.88
N GLY A 112 17.87 -16.59 0.79
CA GLY A 112 17.73 -15.58 -0.27
C GLY A 112 16.47 -14.70 -0.16
N ASN A 113 15.67 -14.82 0.89
CA ASN A 113 14.43 -14.07 1.03
C ASN A 113 14.67 -12.63 1.50
N ILE A 114 13.87 -11.71 0.98
CA ILE A 114 13.74 -10.33 1.44
C ILE A 114 12.52 -10.28 2.36
N TYR A 115 12.74 -10.10 3.66
CA TYR A 115 11.67 -10.06 4.65
C TYR A 115 11.10 -8.66 4.76
N ILE A 116 9.80 -8.53 4.51
CA ILE A 116 9.06 -7.27 4.53
C ILE A 116 8.14 -7.24 5.75
N ASN A 117 8.24 -6.19 6.56
CA ASN A 117 7.22 -5.84 7.56
C ASN A 117 6.10 -5.08 6.85
N PRO A 118 4.95 -5.70 6.56
CA PRO A 118 3.89 -5.02 5.84
C PRO A 118 3.07 -4.13 6.78
N ALA A 119 2.64 -2.98 6.29
CA ALA A 119 1.71 -2.09 6.96
C ALA A 119 0.59 -1.70 5.99
N GLY A 120 -0.61 -1.51 6.51
CA GLY A 120 -1.77 -1.13 5.71
C GLY A 120 -3.06 -1.38 6.47
N LYS A 121 -4.09 -0.63 6.13
CA LYS A 121 -5.41 -0.85 6.72
C LYS A 121 -6.02 -2.12 6.15
N ASN A 122 -6.41 -3.03 7.03
CA ASN A 122 -6.99 -4.33 6.66
C ASN A 122 -6.11 -5.20 5.73
N LEU A 123 -4.84 -4.86 5.62
CA LEU A 123 -3.89 -5.44 4.66
C LEU A 123 -3.78 -6.97 4.75
N SER A 124 -3.73 -7.53 5.96
CA SER A 124 -3.57 -8.98 6.16
C SER A 124 -4.81 -9.79 5.80
N SER A 125 -5.99 -9.18 5.80
CA SER A 125 -7.25 -9.85 5.50
C SER A 125 -7.78 -9.54 4.09
N PHE A 126 -7.31 -8.51 3.44
CA PHE A 126 -7.76 -8.13 2.10
C PHE A 126 -6.60 -8.13 1.07
N ASP A 127 -5.67 -7.18 1.16
CA ASP A 127 -4.67 -6.95 0.11
C ASP A 127 -3.71 -8.13 -0.08
N ILE A 128 -3.12 -8.63 1.00
CA ILE A 128 -2.17 -9.76 0.91
C ILE A 128 -2.84 -11.03 0.38
N PRO A 129 -4.01 -11.46 0.87
CA PRO A 129 -4.74 -12.57 0.27
C PRO A 129 -5.08 -12.35 -1.20
N PHE A 130 -5.48 -11.12 -1.57
CA PHE A 130 -5.81 -10.78 -2.95
C PHE A 130 -4.58 -10.89 -3.86
N LEU A 131 -3.46 -10.30 -3.46
CA LEU A 131 -2.19 -10.40 -4.15
C LEU A 131 -1.74 -11.86 -4.31
N LYS A 132 -1.81 -12.65 -3.24
CA LYS A 132 -1.45 -14.09 -3.28
C LYS A 132 -2.37 -14.92 -4.17
N SER A 133 -3.63 -14.53 -4.36
CA SER A 133 -4.54 -15.22 -5.26
C SER A 133 -4.20 -15.00 -6.74
N LYS A 134 -3.62 -13.84 -7.07
CA LYS A 134 -3.26 -13.47 -8.44
C LYS A 134 -1.80 -13.79 -8.80
N ILE A 135 -0.90 -13.74 -7.84
CA ILE A 135 0.54 -13.96 -8.03
C ILE A 135 0.94 -15.25 -7.31
N LYS A 136 1.29 -16.27 -8.08
CA LYS A 136 1.65 -17.60 -7.54
C LYS A 136 3.09 -17.66 -7.03
N ASP A 137 4.00 -16.96 -7.68
CA ASP A 137 5.42 -16.94 -7.36
C ASP A 137 5.87 -15.49 -7.02
N TRP A 138 6.25 -15.31 -5.77
CA TRP A 138 6.74 -14.02 -5.25
C TRP A 138 8.27 -13.92 -5.29
N GLY A 139 8.94 -14.91 -5.89
CA GLY A 139 10.40 -14.96 -5.95
C GLY A 139 11.03 -14.88 -4.56
N SER A 140 11.89 -13.90 -4.34
CA SER A 140 12.56 -13.69 -3.04
C SER A 140 11.74 -12.89 -2.02
N ILE A 141 10.57 -12.36 -2.36
CA ILE A 141 9.79 -11.50 -1.46
C ILE A 141 9.01 -12.35 -0.46
N TYR A 142 9.20 -12.05 0.82
CA TYR A 142 8.48 -12.69 1.90
C TYR A 142 7.81 -11.64 2.80
N PHE A 143 6.50 -11.50 2.69
CA PHE A 143 5.71 -10.68 3.61
C PHE A 143 5.57 -11.39 4.95
N LEU A 144 5.99 -10.73 6.03
CA LEU A 144 5.80 -11.24 7.38
C LEU A 144 4.30 -11.34 7.70
N ASN A 145 3.91 -12.38 8.44
CA ASN A 145 2.50 -12.67 8.71
C ASN A 145 1.79 -11.62 9.59
N ARG A 146 2.57 -10.83 10.35
CA ARG A 146 2.03 -9.78 11.21
C ARG A 146 2.14 -8.45 10.48
N SER A 147 1.01 -7.90 10.08
CA SER A 147 0.93 -6.56 9.50
C SER A 147 0.69 -5.50 10.58
N ILE A 148 1.13 -4.28 10.28
CA ILE A 148 0.87 -3.12 11.13
C ILE A 148 -0.38 -2.44 10.56
N ASP A 149 -1.51 -2.59 11.26
CA ASP A 149 -2.76 -1.92 10.90
C ASP A 149 -2.95 -0.66 11.77
N PRO A 150 -2.99 0.55 11.18
CA PRO A 150 -3.19 1.77 11.92
C PRO A 150 -4.54 1.79 12.67
N ALA A 151 -5.57 1.12 12.21
CA ALA A 151 -6.88 1.10 12.86
C ALA A 151 -6.79 0.62 14.31
N ILE A 152 -5.90 -0.32 14.62
CA ILE A 152 -5.68 -0.81 16.00
C ILE A 152 -5.15 0.30 16.90
N LEU A 153 -4.30 1.19 16.37
CA LEU A 153 -3.69 2.28 17.12
C LEU A 153 -4.66 3.44 17.40
N TYR A 154 -5.71 3.53 16.60
CA TYR A 154 -6.74 4.57 16.69
C TYR A 154 -8.08 4.05 17.24
N PHE A 155 -8.13 2.80 17.67
CA PHE A 155 -9.32 2.23 18.29
C PHE A 155 -9.61 2.90 19.63
N ASP A 156 -10.87 3.28 19.83
CA ASP A 156 -11.38 3.87 21.06
C ASP A 156 -12.32 2.87 21.73
N LEU A 157 -11.85 2.25 22.81
CA LEU A 157 -12.58 1.19 23.51
C LEU A 157 -13.95 1.63 24.04
N GLU A 158 -14.11 2.93 24.35
CA GLU A 158 -15.37 3.44 24.93
C GLU A 158 -16.42 3.75 23.85
N ASN A 159 -15.98 4.15 22.66
CA ASN A 159 -16.85 4.71 21.62
C ASN A 159 -16.96 3.86 20.35
N ASP A 160 -16.05 2.89 20.13
CA ASP A 160 -16.05 2.07 18.93
C ASP A 160 -16.58 0.67 19.19
N HIS A 161 -17.50 0.22 18.33
CA HIS A 161 -17.95 -1.17 18.31
C HIS A 161 -17.13 -2.07 17.38
N SER A 162 -16.30 -1.46 16.50
CA SER A 162 -15.39 -2.14 15.56
C SER A 162 -14.18 -1.26 15.29
N LEU A 163 -13.14 -1.82 14.64
CA LEU A 163 -11.99 -1.01 14.23
C LEU A 163 -12.41 0.14 13.32
N PRO A 164 -11.88 1.37 13.56
CA PRO A 164 -12.23 2.55 12.78
C PRO A 164 -11.80 2.40 11.31
N ASP A 165 -12.56 3.02 10.42
CA ASP A 165 -12.16 3.17 9.03
C ASP A 165 -11.01 4.19 8.87
N MET A 166 -10.48 4.32 7.64
CA MET A 166 -9.36 5.24 7.37
C MET A 166 -9.72 6.70 7.69
N LYS A 167 -10.93 7.12 7.32
CA LYS A 167 -11.41 8.48 7.57
C LYS A 167 -11.43 8.80 9.07
N LYS A 168 -11.95 7.90 9.88
CA LYS A 168 -12.01 8.07 11.35
C LYS A 168 -10.60 8.04 11.99
N CYS A 169 -9.68 7.23 11.46
CA CYS A 169 -8.29 7.26 11.88
C CYS A 169 -7.65 8.63 11.59
N MET A 170 -7.87 9.19 10.40
CA MET A 170 -7.36 10.51 10.01
C MET A 170 -7.96 11.62 10.89
N GLU A 171 -9.27 11.61 11.12
CA GLU A 171 -9.95 12.55 12.03
C GLU A 171 -9.33 12.53 13.42
N ARG A 172 -9.10 11.35 13.99
CA ARG A 172 -8.47 11.17 15.32
C ARG A 172 -6.99 11.56 15.35
N ALA A 173 -6.32 11.53 14.22
CA ALA A 173 -4.95 11.98 14.06
C ALA A 173 -4.85 13.49 13.78
N GLY A 174 -5.96 14.19 13.54
CA GLY A 174 -5.95 15.58 13.10
C GLY A 174 -5.35 15.76 11.70
N ILE A 175 -5.36 14.70 10.88
CA ILE A 175 -4.88 14.74 9.49
C ILE A 175 -6.03 15.23 8.62
N ALA A 176 -5.88 16.42 8.06
CA ALA A 176 -6.86 17.01 7.14
C ALA A 176 -6.81 16.33 5.76
N GLY A 177 -7.97 16.27 5.09
CA GLY A 177 -8.14 15.74 3.73
C GLY A 177 -9.20 14.66 3.65
N GLU A 178 -9.55 14.31 2.42
CA GLU A 178 -10.41 13.17 2.11
C GLU A 178 -9.54 11.95 1.78
N VAL A 179 -10.09 10.76 1.93
CA VAL A 179 -9.48 9.53 1.44
C VAL A 179 -9.50 9.60 -0.09
N ALA A 180 -8.34 9.60 -0.71
CA ALA A 180 -8.21 9.95 -2.13
C ALA A 180 -8.51 8.78 -3.08
N HIS A 181 -8.70 7.56 -2.55
CA HIS A 181 -8.97 6.34 -3.32
C HIS A 181 -7.97 6.10 -4.45
N THR A 182 -6.70 6.36 -4.17
CA THR A 182 -5.58 5.89 -4.99
C THR A 182 -4.62 5.13 -4.08
N ALA A 183 -4.14 3.98 -4.53
CA ALA A 183 -3.30 3.12 -3.71
C ALA A 183 -2.08 3.83 -3.11
N ILE A 184 -1.46 4.77 -3.84
CA ILE A 184 -0.27 5.48 -3.34
C ILE A 184 -0.61 6.49 -2.24
N GLU A 185 -1.75 7.18 -2.35
CA GLU A 185 -2.17 8.16 -1.35
C GLU A 185 -2.64 7.44 -0.08
N ASP A 186 -3.36 6.32 -0.22
CA ASP A 186 -3.81 5.51 0.91
C ASP A 186 -2.61 4.87 1.63
N ALA A 187 -1.61 4.37 0.90
CA ALA A 187 -0.34 3.92 1.50
C ALA A 187 0.40 5.04 2.24
N LEU A 188 0.40 6.28 1.72
CA LEU A 188 1.00 7.44 2.40
C LEU A 188 0.21 7.86 3.65
N VAL A 189 -1.11 7.77 3.63
CA VAL A 189 -1.95 8.05 4.81
C VAL A 189 -1.61 7.08 5.94
N VAL A 190 -1.43 5.80 5.63
CA VAL A 190 -0.99 4.80 6.62
C VAL A 190 0.35 5.20 7.25
N VAL A 191 1.34 5.63 6.46
CA VAL A 191 2.63 6.14 6.98
C VAL A 191 2.42 7.31 7.94
N LYS A 192 1.61 8.30 7.55
CA LYS A 192 1.30 9.47 8.41
C LYS A 192 0.66 9.06 9.73
N LEU A 193 -0.31 8.16 9.69
CA LEU A 193 -0.99 7.63 10.86
C LEU A 193 -0.03 6.90 11.79
N LEU A 194 0.82 6.03 11.25
CA LEU A 194 1.81 5.29 12.06
C LEU A 194 2.84 6.23 12.69
N ARG A 195 3.35 7.21 11.95
CA ARG A 195 4.26 8.23 12.49
C ARG A 195 3.62 9.03 13.61
N HIS A 196 2.40 9.51 13.40
CA HIS A 196 1.66 10.28 14.41
C HIS A 196 1.53 9.52 15.74
N LYS A 197 1.23 8.22 15.71
CA LYS A 197 1.05 7.43 16.92
C LYS A 197 2.35 6.90 17.51
N LEU A 198 3.36 6.59 16.72
CA LEU A 198 4.53 5.85 17.17
C LEU A 198 5.77 6.73 17.36
N ILE A 199 5.86 7.88 16.66
CA ILE A 199 6.98 8.80 16.80
C ILE A 199 6.62 9.99 17.70
N ASN A 200 5.43 10.59 17.54
CA ASN A 200 5.05 11.80 18.29
C ASN A 200 4.63 11.55 19.75
N LYS A 201 4.72 10.32 20.26
CA LYS A 201 4.41 10.01 21.66
C LYS A 201 5.39 10.61 22.66
N GLU A 202 6.60 10.98 22.25
CA GLU A 202 7.60 11.56 23.17
C GLU A 202 7.27 13.00 23.57
N CYS A 203 6.58 13.78 22.73
CA CYS A 203 6.20 15.15 23.05
C CYS A 203 5.06 15.28 24.07
N VAL A 204 4.23 14.25 24.27
CA VAL A 204 3.07 14.30 25.19
C VAL A 204 3.47 13.89 26.61
N ALA A 205 4.58 13.18 26.79
CA ALA A 205 5.06 12.74 28.11
C ALA A 205 5.81 13.84 28.88
N GLU A 206 6.35 14.85 28.20
CA GLU A 206 7.09 15.96 28.83
C GLU A 206 6.20 17.11 29.33
N GLU A 207 4.96 17.24 28.83
CA GLU A 207 4.00 18.27 29.29
C GLU A 207 3.23 17.90 30.58
N LYS A 208 3.47 16.73 31.16
CA LYS A 208 2.82 16.25 32.39
C LYS A 208 3.78 16.08 33.62
N ARG A 209 4.90 16.78 33.63
CA ARG A 209 5.78 16.86 34.80
C ARG A 209 5.84 18.25 35.37
#